data_4a4a0bac0929b8401ebbc07094a6bb26
#
_entry.id   4a4a0bac0929b8401ebbc07094a6bb26
#
_cell.length_a   1.000
_cell.length_b   1.000
_cell.length_c   1.000
_cell.angle_alpha   90.00
_cell.angle_beta   90.00
_cell.angle_gamma   90.00
#
_symmetry.space_group_name_H-M   'P 1'
#
loop_
_entity.id
_entity.type
_entity.pdbx_description
1 polymer ?
#
loop_
_entity_poly.entity_id
_entity_poly.type
_entity_poly.pdbx_seq_one_letter_code
_entity_poly.pdbx_strand_id
1 'polypeptide(L)'
;PYNDKEKCETLITKFKNDLSCIIMEPIVSNFGYLPLDIDFLKFIRNITEELGIVLIYDEIQSFRVAKGGAQESFEITPDMTTLGKIIGGGLPVGAFGGKDEIMELFDPSSNNYDIAHAGTFNGNPMTMEAGIAVMSNLNQPDFDYMNSLGEKLRQRLRSVFDEINLPVQITGFGSLFGINFNENKIIDYRTFIENNSQMTKILFSYLRNNELLLQLKNAGALNVLMTEKEIDFFVDTTRDIATQIKECTDE
;
A
#
# COMPACT_ATOMS: atom_id res chain seq x y z
N PRO A 1 -10.06 10.98 -9.26
CA PRO A 1 -9.42 11.49 -8.04
C PRO A 1 -9.78 10.60 -6.85
N TYR A 2 -8.82 10.33 -5.98
CA TYR A 2 -9.02 9.47 -4.80
C TYR A 2 -9.95 10.15 -3.79
N ASN A 3 -10.84 9.37 -3.16
CA ASN A 3 -11.79 9.79 -2.13
C ASN A 3 -12.78 10.90 -2.56
N ASP A 4 -12.87 11.21 -3.84
CA ASP A 4 -13.77 12.21 -4.41
C ASP A 4 -14.86 11.50 -5.23
N LYS A 5 -15.95 11.12 -4.53
CA LYS A 5 -17.06 10.36 -5.13
C LYS A 5 -17.71 11.14 -6.29
N GLU A 6 -17.98 12.44 -6.11
CA GLU A 6 -18.69 13.26 -7.09
C GLU A 6 -17.92 13.37 -8.42
N LYS A 7 -16.60 13.62 -8.33
CA LYS A 7 -15.77 13.67 -9.53
C LYS A 7 -15.60 12.31 -10.17
N CYS A 8 -15.45 11.24 -9.37
CA CYS A 8 -15.39 9.88 -9.90
C CYS A 8 -16.68 9.50 -10.60
N GLU A 9 -17.84 9.76 -10.00
CA GLU A 9 -19.15 9.51 -10.61
C GLU A 9 -19.31 10.25 -11.94
N THR A 10 -18.96 11.54 -11.95
CA THR A 10 -19.01 12.36 -13.17
C THR A 10 -18.13 11.78 -14.28
N LEU A 11 -16.91 11.36 -13.95
CA LEU A 11 -15.98 10.81 -14.94
C LEU A 11 -16.42 9.42 -15.42
N ILE A 12 -16.80 8.53 -14.51
CA ILE A 12 -17.25 7.18 -14.84
C ILE A 12 -18.50 7.25 -15.72
N THR A 13 -19.48 8.07 -15.34
CA THR A 13 -20.72 8.24 -16.11
C THR A 13 -20.45 8.81 -17.49
N LYS A 14 -19.55 9.79 -17.60
CA LYS A 14 -19.17 10.40 -18.88
C LYS A 14 -18.54 9.39 -19.84
N PHE A 15 -17.71 8.48 -19.34
CA PHE A 15 -16.95 7.54 -20.16
C PHE A 15 -17.47 6.09 -20.07
N LYS A 16 -18.63 5.85 -19.48
CA LYS A 16 -19.15 4.50 -19.20
C LYS A 16 -19.20 3.55 -20.39
N ASN A 17 -19.36 4.07 -21.60
CA ASN A 17 -19.40 3.25 -22.83
C ASN A 17 -18.00 2.94 -23.39
N ASP A 18 -16.96 3.61 -22.87
CA ASP A 18 -15.58 3.48 -23.31
C ASP A 18 -14.70 2.80 -22.23
N LEU A 19 -15.21 2.70 -20.99
CA LEU A 19 -14.50 2.11 -19.87
C LEU A 19 -14.69 0.60 -19.82
N SER A 20 -13.61 -0.16 -19.99
CA SER A 20 -13.59 -1.60 -19.77
C SER A 20 -13.31 -1.94 -18.30
N CYS A 21 -12.44 -1.20 -17.66
CA CYS A 21 -12.07 -1.44 -16.27
C CYS A 21 -11.68 -0.15 -15.50
N ILE A 22 -11.69 -0.26 -14.18
CA ILE A 22 -11.08 0.70 -13.26
C ILE A 22 -10.06 -0.07 -12.43
N ILE A 23 -8.78 0.35 -12.50
CA ILE A 23 -7.72 -0.18 -11.64
C ILE A 23 -7.35 0.83 -10.57
N MET A 24 -7.20 0.36 -9.33
CA MET A 24 -6.84 1.22 -8.20
C MET A 24 -6.14 0.46 -7.09
N GLU A 25 -5.25 1.14 -6.36
CA GLU A 25 -4.69 0.64 -5.11
C GLU A 25 -5.66 0.96 -3.95
N PRO A 26 -6.14 -0.01 -3.16
CA PRO A 26 -6.97 0.28 -1.98
C PRO A 26 -6.20 0.97 -0.85
N ILE A 27 -4.87 0.82 -0.84
CA ILE A 27 -3.91 1.56 0.00
C ILE A 27 -2.86 2.13 -0.95
N VAL A 28 -2.88 3.45 -1.14
CA VAL A 28 -2.07 4.07 -2.18
C VAL A 28 -0.62 4.19 -1.75
N SER A 29 0.23 3.38 -2.35
CA SER A 29 1.63 3.21 -1.93
C SER A 29 2.51 4.42 -2.23
N ASN A 30 2.31 5.07 -3.38
CA ASN A 30 3.19 6.12 -3.87
C ASN A 30 3.09 7.46 -3.10
N PHE A 31 2.10 7.63 -2.25
CA PHE A 31 2.00 8.78 -1.35
C PHE A 31 1.85 8.38 0.12
N GLY A 32 2.77 7.51 0.55
CA GLY A 32 2.96 7.19 1.96
C GLY A 32 1.96 6.17 2.50
N TYR A 33 1.48 5.25 1.67
CA TYR A 33 0.51 4.22 2.08
C TYR A 33 -0.80 4.81 2.62
N LEU A 34 -1.36 5.77 1.89
CA LEU A 34 -2.65 6.36 2.22
C LEU A 34 -3.79 5.35 1.99
N PRO A 35 -4.52 4.92 3.05
CA PRO A 35 -5.70 4.10 2.86
C PRO A 35 -6.83 4.93 2.25
N LEU A 36 -7.60 4.33 1.36
CA LEU A 36 -8.81 4.95 0.82
C LEU A 36 -9.96 4.83 1.82
N ASP A 37 -10.88 5.79 1.78
CA ASP A 37 -12.08 5.76 2.60
C ASP A 37 -12.95 4.55 2.22
N ILE A 38 -13.41 3.80 3.21
CA ILE A 38 -14.25 2.61 3.01
C ILE A 38 -15.51 2.93 2.20
N ASP A 39 -16.11 4.11 2.44
CA ASP A 39 -17.29 4.55 1.70
C ASP A 39 -16.98 4.90 0.25
N PHE A 40 -15.75 5.36 -0.03
CA PHE A 40 -15.29 5.58 -1.40
C PHE A 40 -15.07 4.24 -2.12
N LEU A 41 -14.45 3.27 -1.46
CA LEU A 41 -14.24 1.93 -2.01
C LEU A 41 -15.58 1.24 -2.32
N LYS A 42 -16.54 1.30 -1.40
CA LYS A 42 -17.91 0.78 -1.60
C LYS A 42 -18.61 1.46 -2.77
N PHE A 43 -18.47 2.79 -2.87
CA PHE A 43 -19.04 3.54 -3.99
C PHE A 43 -18.46 3.07 -5.34
N ILE A 44 -17.13 2.93 -5.44
CA ILE A 44 -16.48 2.45 -6.67
C ILE A 44 -16.94 1.02 -7.01
N ARG A 45 -17.04 0.11 -6.00
CA ARG A 45 -17.54 -1.25 -6.24
C ARG A 45 -18.97 -1.23 -6.81
N ASN A 46 -19.86 -0.48 -6.19
CA ASN A 46 -21.27 -0.43 -6.60
C ASN A 46 -21.45 0.14 -8.01
N ILE A 47 -20.81 1.28 -8.31
CA ILE A 47 -20.96 1.92 -9.63
C ILE A 47 -20.32 1.07 -10.75
N THR A 48 -19.22 0.37 -10.47
CA THR A 48 -18.60 -0.54 -11.46
C THR A 48 -19.48 -1.75 -11.72
N GLU A 49 -20.10 -2.32 -10.69
CA GLU A 49 -21.02 -3.45 -10.82
C GLU A 49 -22.28 -3.07 -11.59
N GLU A 50 -22.89 -1.92 -11.27
CA GLU A 50 -24.08 -1.40 -11.98
C GLU A 50 -23.84 -1.14 -13.47
N LEU A 51 -22.65 -0.70 -13.83
CA LEU A 51 -22.28 -0.34 -15.20
C LEU A 51 -21.57 -1.48 -15.98
N GLY A 52 -21.35 -2.64 -15.36
CA GLY A 52 -20.61 -3.75 -15.97
C GLY A 52 -19.14 -3.44 -16.26
N ILE A 53 -18.52 -2.57 -15.47
CA ILE A 53 -17.11 -2.18 -15.58
C ILE A 53 -16.29 -3.07 -14.64
N VAL A 54 -15.21 -3.68 -15.13
CA VAL A 54 -14.34 -4.54 -14.31
C VAL A 54 -13.59 -3.69 -13.28
N LEU A 55 -13.74 -4.01 -11.99
CA LEU A 55 -12.93 -3.42 -10.92
C LEU A 55 -11.71 -4.27 -10.65
N ILE A 56 -10.52 -3.66 -10.75
CA ILE A 56 -9.24 -4.30 -10.48
C ILE A 56 -8.60 -3.64 -9.26
N TYR A 57 -8.30 -4.44 -8.22
CA TYR A 57 -7.47 -3.96 -7.12
C TYR A 57 -5.99 -4.27 -7.40
N ASP A 58 -5.17 -3.23 -7.40
CA ASP A 58 -3.72 -3.38 -7.36
C ASP A 58 -3.28 -3.59 -5.90
N GLU A 59 -3.12 -4.86 -5.54
CA GLU A 59 -2.68 -5.28 -4.21
C GLU A 59 -1.19 -5.64 -4.15
N ILE A 60 -0.39 -5.19 -5.09
CA ILE A 60 1.06 -5.44 -5.10
C ILE A 60 1.72 -4.97 -3.79
N GLN A 61 1.23 -3.89 -3.20
CA GLN A 61 1.70 -3.39 -1.90
C GLN A 61 0.78 -3.76 -0.75
N SER A 62 -0.52 -3.70 -0.96
CA SER A 62 -1.52 -3.81 0.10
C SER A 62 -1.84 -5.24 0.52
N PHE A 63 -1.50 -6.25 -0.29
CA PHE A 63 -1.81 -7.66 0.01
C PHE A 63 -1.23 -8.12 1.37
N ARG A 64 -0.16 -7.48 1.84
CA ARG A 64 0.50 -7.79 3.11
C ARG A 64 -0.24 -7.37 4.38
N VAL A 65 -1.41 -6.73 4.29
CA VAL A 65 -2.15 -6.25 5.48
C VAL A 65 -3.07 -7.30 6.08
N ALA A 66 -3.44 -8.34 5.30
CA ALA A 66 -4.21 -9.48 5.77
C ALA A 66 -3.88 -10.71 4.92
N LYS A 67 -4.34 -11.88 5.33
CA LYS A 67 -4.12 -13.14 4.58
C LYS A 67 -4.75 -13.09 3.19
N GLY A 68 -5.91 -12.47 3.06
CA GLY A 68 -6.60 -12.24 1.79
C GLY A 68 -6.43 -10.82 1.24
N GLY A 69 -5.44 -10.06 1.74
CA GLY A 69 -5.14 -8.71 1.26
C GLY A 69 -6.03 -7.61 1.83
N ALA A 70 -5.91 -6.41 1.26
CA ALA A 70 -6.73 -5.27 1.66
C ALA A 70 -8.21 -5.48 1.32
N GLN A 71 -8.53 -6.25 0.30
CA GLN A 71 -9.91 -6.64 -0.03
C GLN A 71 -10.59 -7.38 1.13
N GLU A 72 -9.87 -8.25 1.85
CA GLU A 72 -10.37 -8.89 3.07
C GLU A 72 -10.53 -7.86 4.19
N SER A 73 -9.52 -7.02 4.43
CA SER A 73 -9.56 -6.02 5.50
C SER A 73 -10.68 -4.98 5.33
N PHE A 74 -11.04 -4.65 4.10
CA PHE A 74 -12.11 -3.70 3.78
C PHE A 74 -13.46 -4.36 3.47
N GLU A 75 -13.51 -5.69 3.42
CA GLU A 75 -14.70 -6.48 3.07
C GLU A 75 -15.30 -6.08 1.70
N ILE A 76 -14.43 -5.79 0.73
CA ILE A 76 -14.83 -5.39 -0.64
C ILE A 76 -14.02 -6.19 -1.63
N THR A 77 -14.70 -7.09 -2.37
CA THR A 77 -14.06 -7.95 -3.37
C THR A 77 -14.12 -7.30 -4.74
N PRO A 78 -12.98 -7.08 -5.42
CA PRO A 78 -12.93 -6.63 -6.81
C PRO A 78 -13.26 -7.79 -7.77
N ASP A 79 -13.35 -7.48 -9.07
CA ASP A 79 -13.50 -8.51 -10.09
C ASP A 79 -12.15 -9.18 -10.41
N MET A 80 -11.05 -8.43 -10.29
CA MET A 80 -9.68 -8.93 -10.45
C MET A 80 -8.76 -8.30 -9.40
N THR A 81 -7.67 -9.01 -9.10
CA THR A 81 -6.60 -8.53 -8.21
C THR A 81 -5.25 -8.75 -8.86
N THR A 82 -4.37 -7.75 -8.83
CA THR A 82 -2.96 -7.91 -9.16
C THR A 82 -2.12 -8.07 -7.91
N LEU A 83 -1.15 -8.97 -7.94
CA LEU A 83 -0.33 -9.40 -6.81
C LEU A 83 1.16 -9.36 -7.16
N GLY A 84 1.99 -9.19 -6.14
CA GLY A 84 3.44 -9.20 -6.27
C GLY A 84 4.12 -9.16 -4.91
N LYS A 85 5.39 -8.80 -4.89
CA LYS A 85 6.19 -8.58 -3.67
C LYS A 85 6.12 -9.74 -2.67
N ILE A 86 5.30 -9.63 -1.62
CA ILE A 86 5.24 -10.61 -0.51
C ILE A 86 4.97 -12.03 -1.01
N ILE A 87 4.15 -12.18 -2.06
CA ILE A 87 3.82 -13.51 -2.60
C ILE A 87 5.01 -14.22 -3.27
N GLY A 88 6.10 -13.51 -3.53
CA GLY A 88 7.31 -14.07 -4.14
C GLY A 88 8.39 -14.52 -3.15
N GLY A 89 8.16 -14.36 -1.83
CA GLY A 89 9.13 -14.77 -0.82
C GLY A 89 10.49 -14.09 -0.94
N GLY A 90 10.53 -12.85 -1.44
CA GLY A 90 11.76 -12.08 -1.69
C GLY A 90 12.29 -12.19 -3.12
N LEU A 91 11.75 -13.06 -3.96
CA LEU A 91 12.10 -13.18 -5.37
C LEU A 91 11.11 -12.41 -6.28
N PRO A 92 11.51 -12.02 -7.50
CA PRO A 92 10.65 -11.30 -8.43
C PRO A 92 9.43 -12.13 -8.82
N VAL A 93 8.24 -11.54 -8.68
CA VAL A 93 6.97 -12.17 -9.07
C VAL A 93 5.95 -11.11 -9.44
N GLY A 94 5.09 -11.45 -10.37
CA GLY A 94 3.83 -10.79 -10.63
C GLY A 94 2.77 -11.85 -10.89
N ALA A 95 1.58 -11.63 -10.38
CA ALA A 95 0.43 -12.48 -10.62
C ALA A 95 -0.84 -11.62 -10.73
N PHE A 96 -1.84 -12.15 -11.36
CA PHE A 96 -3.19 -11.62 -11.36
C PHE A 96 -4.19 -12.77 -11.31
N GLY A 97 -5.35 -12.51 -10.80
CA GLY A 97 -6.46 -13.44 -10.72
C GLY A 97 -7.76 -12.71 -10.57
N GLY A 98 -8.87 -13.41 -10.66
CA GLY A 98 -10.18 -12.79 -10.56
C GLY A 98 -11.30 -13.79 -10.78
N LYS A 99 -12.46 -13.28 -11.18
CA LYS A 99 -13.64 -14.07 -11.48
C LYS A 99 -13.37 -15.09 -12.59
N ASP A 100 -13.94 -16.27 -12.47
CA ASP A 100 -13.75 -17.38 -13.41
C ASP A 100 -14.04 -16.97 -14.85
N GLU A 101 -15.13 -16.23 -15.08
CA GLU A 101 -15.53 -15.73 -16.41
C GLU A 101 -14.51 -14.84 -17.10
N ILE A 102 -13.65 -14.14 -16.31
CA ILE A 102 -12.54 -13.35 -16.85
C ILE A 102 -11.31 -14.24 -17.04
N MET A 103 -11.04 -15.12 -16.07
CA MET A 103 -9.84 -15.96 -16.09
C MET A 103 -9.90 -17.07 -17.15
N GLU A 104 -11.10 -17.53 -17.53
CA GLU A 104 -11.29 -18.48 -18.65
C GLU A 104 -10.72 -17.98 -19.97
N LEU A 105 -10.66 -16.66 -20.19
CA LEU A 105 -10.06 -16.07 -21.39
C LEU A 105 -8.55 -16.35 -21.52
N PHE A 106 -7.90 -16.65 -20.40
CA PHE A 106 -6.46 -16.97 -20.32
C PHE A 106 -6.17 -18.48 -20.28
N ASP A 107 -7.19 -19.32 -20.11
CA ASP A 107 -7.03 -20.77 -20.00
C ASP A 107 -7.06 -21.43 -21.38
N PRO A 108 -5.93 -21.97 -21.89
CA PRO A 108 -5.88 -22.61 -23.20
C PRO A 108 -6.71 -23.90 -23.30
N SER A 109 -7.19 -24.43 -22.18
CA SER A 109 -8.10 -25.58 -22.15
C SER A 109 -9.59 -25.20 -22.20
N SER A 110 -9.89 -23.90 -22.01
CA SER A 110 -11.25 -23.37 -22.07
C SER A 110 -11.72 -23.15 -23.50
N ASN A 111 -13.02 -23.33 -23.75
CA ASN A 111 -13.65 -22.94 -25.00
C ASN A 111 -13.71 -21.42 -25.23
N ASN A 112 -13.50 -20.64 -24.15
CA ASN A 112 -13.51 -19.18 -24.14
C ASN A 112 -12.10 -18.59 -24.22
N TYR A 113 -11.06 -19.41 -24.46
CA TYR A 113 -9.68 -18.94 -24.58
C TYR A 113 -9.52 -17.93 -25.73
N ASP A 114 -9.08 -16.73 -25.39
CA ASP A 114 -8.90 -15.63 -26.35
C ASP A 114 -7.57 -14.86 -26.13
N ILE A 115 -7.02 -14.90 -24.91
CA ILE A 115 -5.87 -14.10 -24.52
C ILE A 115 -4.66 -15.00 -24.24
N ALA A 116 -3.67 -14.97 -25.13
CA ALA A 116 -2.41 -15.66 -24.91
C ALA A 116 -1.59 -14.94 -23.83
N HIS A 117 -1.26 -15.65 -22.75
CA HIS A 117 -0.40 -15.15 -21.68
C HIS A 117 0.81 -16.06 -21.51
N ALA A 118 1.98 -15.62 -21.95
CA ALA A 118 3.21 -16.38 -21.87
C ALA A 118 4.41 -15.48 -21.49
N GLY A 119 5.40 -16.07 -20.83
CA GLY A 119 6.66 -15.41 -20.48
C GLY A 119 7.68 -16.44 -20.03
N THR A 120 8.94 -16.25 -20.40
CA THR A 120 10.03 -17.21 -20.15
C THR A 120 10.21 -17.51 -18.64
N PHE A 121 9.95 -16.54 -17.80
CA PHE A 121 10.08 -16.68 -16.33
C PHE A 121 8.75 -16.89 -15.60
N ASN A 122 7.63 -17.02 -16.32
CA ASN A 122 6.33 -17.31 -15.72
C ASN A 122 6.38 -18.67 -15.01
N GLY A 123 5.89 -18.70 -13.76
CA GLY A 123 5.92 -19.91 -12.95
C GLY A 123 7.33 -20.42 -12.62
N ASN A 124 8.33 -19.52 -12.56
CA ASN A 124 9.70 -19.89 -12.21
C ASN A 124 9.74 -20.72 -10.91
N PRO A 125 10.29 -21.95 -10.90
CA PRO A 125 10.24 -22.83 -9.75
C PRO A 125 10.85 -22.23 -8.49
N MET A 126 11.96 -21.49 -8.59
CA MET A 126 12.61 -20.87 -7.43
C MET A 126 11.69 -19.84 -6.77
N THR A 127 11.03 -19.02 -7.57
CA THR A 127 10.07 -18.03 -7.06
C THR A 127 8.82 -18.68 -6.49
N MET A 128 8.34 -19.73 -7.12
CA MET A 128 7.16 -20.48 -6.63
C MET A 128 7.46 -21.12 -5.27
N GLU A 129 8.58 -21.81 -5.11
CA GLU A 129 9.00 -22.42 -3.84
C GLU A 129 9.23 -21.37 -2.75
N ALA A 130 9.89 -20.25 -3.06
CA ALA A 130 10.07 -19.16 -2.09
C ALA A 130 8.73 -18.55 -1.65
N GLY A 131 7.83 -18.34 -2.61
CA GLY A 131 6.47 -17.85 -2.34
C GLY A 131 5.65 -18.81 -1.49
N ILE A 132 5.66 -20.09 -1.83
CA ILE A 132 5.01 -21.16 -1.03
C ILE A 132 5.56 -21.15 0.39
N ALA A 133 6.89 -21.10 0.56
CA ALA A 133 7.52 -21.09 1.87
C ALA A 133 7.05 -19.90 2.72
N VAL A 134 6.97 -18.70 2.16
CA VAL A 134 6.51 -17.52 2.91
C VAL A 134 5.02 -17.59 3.19
N MET A 135 4.20 -17.82 2.16
CA MET A 135 2.74 -17.74 2.30
C MET A 135 2.17 -18.89 3.16
N SER A 136 2.83 -20.06 3.17
CA SER A 136 2.42 -21.19 4.03
C SER A 136 2.78 -20.98 5.51
N ASN A 137 3.79 -20.14 5.81
CA ASN A 137 4.23 -19.87 7.17
C ASN A 137 3.60 -18.59 7.77
N LEU A 138 2.98 -17.72 6.96
CA LEU A 138 2.26 -16.56 7.45
C LEU A 138 0.80 -16.93 7.75
N ASN A 139 0.43 -16.85 9.03
CA ASN A 139 -0.91 -17.14 9.52
C ASN A 139 -1.59 -15.84 9.99
N GLN A 140 -2.91 -15.89 10.27
CA GLN A 140 -3.64 -14.71 10.72
C GLN A 140 -2.99 -14.03 11.95
N PRO A 141 -2.54 -14.74 12.99
CA PRO A 141 -1.83 -14.12 14.11
C PRO A 141 -0.57 -13.33 13.71
N ASP A 142 0.13 -13.73 12.65
CA ASP A 142 1.32 -13.03 12.16
C ASP A 142 0.94 -11.69 11.51
N PHE A 143 -0.15 -11.67 10.73
CA PHE A 143 -0.70 -10.43 10.17
C PHE A 143 -1.21 -9.50 11.28
N ASP A 144 -1.95 -10.03 12.25
CA ASP A 144 -2.47 -9.28 13.40
C ASP A 144 -1.33 -8.66 14.21
N TYR A 145 -0.27 -9.43 14.44
CA TYR A 145 0.94 -8.97 15.12
C TYR A 145 1.62 -7.82 14.36
N MET A 146 1.93 -8.02 13.07
CA MET A 146 2.58 -6.99 12.24
C MET A 146 1.72 -5.70 12.17
N ASN A 147 0.41 -5.84 12.05
CA ASN A 147 -0.52 -4.72 11.98
C ASN A 147 -0.59 -3.96 13.31
N SER A 148 -0.63 -4.67 14.43
CA SER A 148 -0.56 -4.08 15.77
C SER A 148 0.75 -3.31 15.98
N LEU A 149 1.87 -3.89 15.56
CA LEU A 149 3.16 -3.24 15.64
C LEU A 149 3.23 -1.98 14.76
N GLY A 150 2.63 -2.04 13.56
CA GLY A 150 2.51 -0.89 12.66
C GLY A 150 1.67 0.25 13.24
N GLU A 151 0.56 -0.06 13.90
CA GLU A 151 -0.26 0.96 14.57
C GLU A 151 0.49 1.62 15.71
N LYS A 152 1.17 0.84 16.57
CA LYS A 152 2.02 1.37 17.64
C LYS A 152 3.10 2.29 17.10
N LEU A 153 3.78 1.90 16.02
CA LEU A 153 4.79 2.74 15.38
C LEU A 153 4.19 4.08 14.93
N ARG A 154 3.08 4.04 14.20
CA ARG A 154 2.42 5.25 13.70
C ARG A 154 1.96 6.17 14.83
N GLN A 155 1.39 5.63 15.91
CA GLN A 155 0.98 6.40 17.09
C GLN A 155 2.17 7.10 17.77
N ARG A 156 3.26 6.36 17.98
CA ARG A 156 4.47 6.90 18.61
C ARG A 156 5.15 7.97 17.74
N LEU A 157 5.19 7.76 16.43
CA LEU A 157 5.72 8.78 15.51
C LEU A 157 4.87 10.05 15.54
N ARG A 158 3.52 9.95 15.56
CA ARG A 158 2.64 11.12 15.73
C ARG A 158 2.99 11.86 17.01
N SER A 159 3.08 11.16 18.14
CA SER A 159 3.45 11.77 19.43
C SER A 159 4.80 12.51 19.36
N VAL A 160 5.81 11.94 18.70
CA VAL A 160 7.13 12.59 18.53
C VAL A 160 6.99 13.92 17.78
N PHE A 161 6.30 13.93 16.65
CA PHE A 161 6.19 15.15 15.85
C PHE A 161 5.25 16.19 16.45
N ASP A 162 4.21 15.77 17.16
CA ASP A 162 3.30 16.64 17.91
C ASP A 162 4.05 17.33 19.08
N GLU A 163 4.84 16.58 19.88
CA GLU A 163 5.65 17.10 20.98
C GLU A 163 6.68 18.13 20.53
N ILE A 164 7.28 17.93 19.34
CA ILE A 164 8.29 18.82 18.74
C ILE A 164 7.63 19.99 18.01
N ASN A 165 6.33 19.94 17.80
CA ASN A 165 5.56 20.91 17.00
C ASN A 165 6.14 21.06 15.57
N LEU A 166 6.38 19.91 14.91
CA LEU A 166 6.83 19.84 13.52
C LEU A 166 5.68 19.30 12.65
N PRO A 167 5.28 20.02 11.57
CA PRO A 167 4.14 19.61 10.76
C PRO A 167 4.46 18.37 9.90
N VAL A 168 4.07 17.22 10.39
CA VAL A 168 4.29 15.92 9.74
C VAL A 168 3.01 15.10 9.74
N GLN A 169 2.69 14.51 8.60
CA GLN A 169 1.59 13.57 8.46
C GLN A 169 2.12 12.13 8.52
N ILE A 170 1.70 11.37 9.52
CA ILE A 170 1.99 9.93 9.62
C ILE A 170 0.83 9.17 9.00
N THR A 171 1.09 8.59 7.85
CA THR A 171 0.13 7.78 7.07
C THR A 171 0.41 6.29 7.22
N GLY A 172 -0.46 5.46 6.71
CA GLY A 172 -0.28 4.00 6.70
C GLY A 172 -1.51 3.23 7.13
N PHE A 173 -1.47 1.93 6.89
CA PHE A 173 -2.49 0.97 7.30
C PHE A 173 -1.84 -0.38 7.59
N GLY A 174 -2.34 -1.09 8.59
CA GLY A 174 -1.75 -2.37 9.00
C GLY A 174 -0.26 -2.23 9.31
N SER A 175 0.58 -3.05 8.71
CA SER A 175 2.04 -3.03 8.87
C SER A 175 2.77 -1.97 8.03
N LEU A 176 2.04 -1.15 7.28
CA LEU A 176 2.57 -0.11 6.41
C LEU A 176 2.59 1.25 7.10
N PHE A 177 3.62 2.08 6.84
CA PHE A 177 3.72 3.43 7.34
C PHE A 177 4.44 4.38 6.39
N GLY A 178 4.14 5.68 6.52
CA GLY A 178 4.83 6.76 5.81
C GLY A 178 4.96 7.99 6.70
N ILE A 179 6.06 8.73 6.53
CA ILE A 179 6.38 9.97 7.24
C ILE A 179 6.46 11.09 6.20
N ASN A 180 5.52 12.02 6.23
CA ASN A 180 5.37 13.04 5.22
C ASN A 180 5.43 14.43 5.86
N PHE A 181 6.40 15.25 5.49
CA PHE A 181 6.54 16.63 5.93
C PHE A 181 5.56 17.52 5.19
N ASN A 182 4.32 17.53 5.64
CA ASN A 182 3.22 18.21 4.99
C ASN A 182 2.33 18.89 6.03
N GLU A 183 2.09 20.19 5.87
CA GLU A 183 1.22 20.98 6.75
C GLU A 183 -0.25 20.63 6.56
N ASN A 184 -0.64 20.35 5.32
CA ASN A 184 -2.00 20.00 4.96
C ASN A 184 -2.25 18.49 5.06
N LYS A 185 -3.48 18.11 5.40
CA LYS A 185 -3.87 16.70 5.39
C LYS A 185 -3.73 16.12 3.98
N ILE A 186 -3.00 15.01 3.87
CA ILE A 186 -2.86 14.28 2.62
C ILE A 186 -4.14 13.50 2.36
N ILE A 187 -4.83 13.85 1.27
CA ILE A 187 -6.07 13.19 0.84
C ILE A 187 -5.97 12.64 -0.58
N ASP A 188 -5.03 13.16 -1.37
CA ASP A 188 -4.79 12.77 -2.76
C ASP A 188 -3.34 13.06 -3.17
N TYR A 189 -3.02 12.81 -4.44
CA TYR A 189 -1.68 13.09 -4.98
C TYR A 189 -1.32 14.58 -4.97
N ARG A 190 -2.29 15.49 -5.15
CA ARG A 190 -2.01 16.93 -5.18
C ARG A 190 -1.57 17.44 -3.82
N THR A 191 -2.26 17.03 -2.77
CA THR A 191 -1.86 17.37 -1.40
C THR A 191 -0.56 16.67 -1.00
N PHE A 192 -0.30 15.45 -1.49
CA PHE A 192 0.96 14.76 -1.23
C PHE A 192 2.19 15.45 -1.84
N ILE A 193 2.10 16.01 -3.04
CA ILE A 193 3.27 16.68 -3.69
C ILE A 193 3.67 17.99 -3.03
N GLU A 194 2.86 18.54 -2.12
CA GLU A 194 3.20 19.69 -1.27
C GLU A 194 4.22 19.31 -0.18
N ASN A 195 4.54 18.02 -0.04
CA ASN A 195 5.52 17.50 0.91
C ASN A 195 6.88 18.16 0.77
N ASN A 196 7.47 18.59 1.88
CA ASN A 196 8.80 19.20 1.90
C ASN A 196 9.88 18.17 1.54
N SER A 197 10.33 18.23 0.29
CA SER A 197 11.30 17.27 -0.25
C SER A 197 12.69 17.37 0.38
N GLN A 198 13.07 18.53 0.92
CA GLN A 198 14.35 18.72 1.60
C GLN A 198 14.35 18.03 2.95
N MET A 199 13.31 18.26 3.78
CA MET A 199 13.16 17.59 5.08
C MET A 199 13.04 16.08 4.91
N THR A 200 12.31 15.63 3.87
CA THR A 200 12.21 14.20 3.53
C THR A 200 13.59 13.58 3.26
N LYS A 201 14.44 14.26 2.52
CA LYS A 201 15.82 13.78 2.22
C LYS A 201 16.72 13.81 3.45
N ILE A 202 16.59 14.82 4.31
CA ILE A 202 17.36 14.92 5.55
C ILE A 202 17.00 13.74 6.47
N LEU A 203 15.73 13.51 6.71
CA LEU A 203 15.25 12.37 7.52
C LEU A 203 15.75 11.05 6.94
N PHE A 204 15.55 10.82 5.64
CA PHE A 204 15.98 9.61 4.96
C PHE A 204 17.49 9.35 5.14
N SER A 205 18.31 10.39 4.92
CA SER A 205 19.77 10.27 5.02
C SER A 205 20.23 10.00 6.44
N TYR A 206 19.61 10.64 7.43
CA TYR A 206 19.93 10.43 8.83
C TYR A 206 19.57 9.02 9.30
N LEU A 207 18.35 8.57 9.00
CA LEU A 207 17.92 7.21 9.33
C LEU A 207 18.82 6.16 8.70
N ARG A 208 19.18 6.34 7.43
CA ARG A 208 20.10 5.43 6.73
C ARG A 208 21.49 5.38 7.37
N ASN A 209 22.01 6.53 7.80
CA ASN A 209 23.32 6.59 8.48
C ASN A 209 23.28 5.95 9.88
N ASN A 210 22.10 5.77 10.44
CA ASN A 210 21.85 5.05 11.70
C ASN A 210 21.30 3.62 11.45
N GLU A 211 21.65 3.00 10.33
CA GLU A 211 21.33 1.60 10.00
C GLU A 211 19.83 1.32 9.79
N LEU A 212 19.02 2.35 9.61
CA LEU A 212 17.57 2.25 9.35
C LEU A 212 17.30 2.48 7.86
N LEU A 213 16.93 1.42 7.15
CA LEU A 213 16.66 1.48 5.71
C LEU A 213 15.16 1.64 5.44
N LEU A 214 14.81 2.78 4.87
CA LEU A 214 13.47 3.08 4.37
C LEU A 214 13.48 3.25 2.84
N GLN A 215 12.29 3.34 2.25
CA GLN A 215 12.14 3.85 0.89
C GLN A 215 12.47 5.35 0.86
N LEU A 216 12.90 5.86 -0.30
CA LEU A 216 13.29 7.26 -0.49
C LEU A 216 12.22 8.31 -0.07
N LYS A 217 10.96 7.91 0.01
CA LYS A 217 9.84 8.76 0.46
C LYS A 217 9.51 8.59 1.94
N ASN A 218 10.46 8.10 2.76
CA ASN A 218 10.28 7.80 4.19
C ASN A 218 9.06 6.91 4.46
N ALA A 219 8.86 5.93 3.62
CA ALA A 219 7.82 4.92 3.76
C ALA A 219 8.44 3.55 4.01
N GLY A 220 7.74 2.72 4.74
CA GLY A 220 8.24 1.39 5.09
C GLY A 220 7.15 0.41 5.44
N ALA A 221 7.57 -0.80 5.73
CA ALA A 221 6.70 -1.89 6.12
C ALA A 221 7.39 -2.74 7.20
N LEU A 222 6.62 -3.13 8.21
CA LEU A 222 7.10 -4.00 9.28
C LEU A 222 6.99 -5.47 8.88
N ASN A 223 7.80 -6.31 9.47
CA ASN A 223 7.76 -7.75 9.24
C ASN A 223 7.59 -8.51 10.57
N VAL A 224 7.29 -9.80 10.47
CA VAL A 224 6.98 -10.68 11.60
C VAL A 224 8.15 -10.88 12.57
N LEU A 225 9.39 -10.60 12.16
CA LEU A 225 10.59 -10.75 13.00
C LEU A 225 10.94 -9.49 13.79
N MET A 226 10.33 -8.35 13.43
CA MET A 226 10.51 -7.10 14.18
C MET A 226 9.76 -7.17 15.51
N THR A 227 10.34 -6.55 16.53
CA THR A 227 9.79 -6.47 17.88
C THR A 227 9.64 -5.02 18.33
N GLU A 228 9.16 -4.79 19.55
CA GLU A 228 9.12 -3.45 20.16
C GLU A 228 10.51 -2.80 20.20
N LYS A 229 11.57 -3.57 20.30
CA LYS A 229 12.95 -3.06 20.33
C LYS A 229 13.33 -2.32 19.04
N GLU A 230 12.98 -2.88 17.89
CA GLU A 230 13.21 -2.23 16.59
C GLU A 230 12.35 -0.98 16.45
N ILE A 231 11.11 -1.00 16.98
CA ILE A 231 10.22 0.16 17.01
C ILE A 231 10.80 1.25 17.93
N ASP A 232 11.27 0.90 19.13
CA ASP A 232 11.90 1.85 20.05
C ASP A 232 13.07 2.55 19.39
N PHE A 233 13.98 1.77 18.82
CA PHE A 233 15.16 2.31 18.12
C PHE A 233 14.77 3.25 16.97
N PHE A 234 13.77 2.86 16.16
CA PHE A 234 13.31 3.68 15.05
C PHE A 234 12.68 5.00 15.53
N VAL A 235 11.85 4.96 16.55
CA VAL A 235 11.18 6.14 17.12
C VAL A 235 12.19 7.09 17.76
N ASP A 236 13.13 6.57 18.55
CA ASP A 236 14.16 7.37 19.22
C ASP A 236 15.07 8.05 18.20
N THR A 237 15.56 7.31 17.20
CA THR A 237 16.38 7.87 16.11
C THR A 237 15.61 8.92 15.29
N THR A 238 14.30 8.71 15.08
CA THR A 238 13.45 9.71 14.40
C THR A 238 13.27 10.95 15.26
N ARG A 239 13.11 10.81 16.57
CA ARG A 239 13.02 11.94 17.52
C ARG A 239 14.28 12.82 17.47
N ASP A 240 15.45 12.18 17.49
CA ASP A 240 16.73 12.91 17.47
C ASP A 240 16.87 13.81 16.24
N ILE A 241 16.57 13.31 15.06
CA ILE A 241 16.67 14.12 13.83
C ILE A 241 15.53 15.12 13.73
N ALA A 242 14.30 14.78 14.17
CA ALA A 242 13.18 15.69 14.14
C ALA A 242 13.43 16.93 15.03
N THR A 243 14.08 16.75 16.18
CA THR A 243 14.51 17.84 17.06
C THR A 243 15.51 18.74 16.35
N GLN A 244 16.54 18.20 15.71
CA GLN A 244 17.53 18.96 14.96
C GLN A 244 16.90 19.73 13.77
N ILE A 245 15.96 19.11 13.05
CA ILE A 245 15.22 19.78 11.97
C ILE A 245 14.47 20.99 12.54
N LYS A 246 13.79 20.83 13.66
CA LYS A 246 13.00 21.88 14.30
C LYS A 246 13.89 23.06 14.73
N GLU A 247 15.02 22.79 15.38
CA GLU A 247 15.98 23.81 15.79
C GLU A 247 16.47 24.64 14.58
N CYS A 248 16.80 23.98 13.46
CA CYS A 248 17.22 24.66 12.22
C CYS A 248 16.09 25.43 11.50
N THR A 249 14.83 25.16 11.78
CA THR A 249 13.70 25.88 11.16
C THR A 249 13.21 27.06 11.98
N ASP A 250 13.57 27.13 13.25
CA ASP A 250 13.21 28.22 14.18
C ASP A 250 14.29 29.33 14.21
N GLU A 251 15.49 29.11 13.60
CA GLU A 251 16.53 30.10 13.35
C GLU A 251 16.27 30.86 12.04
#